data_9dc96a627efe9296356ba6582f21bf00
#
_entry.id   9dc96a627efe9296356ba6582f21bf00
#
_cell.length_a   1.000
_cell.length_b   1.000
_cell.length_c   1.000
_cell.angle_alpha   90.00
_cell.angle_beta   90.00
_cell.angle_gamma   90.00
#
_symmetry.space_group_name_H-M   'P 1'
#
loop_
_entity.id
_entity.type
_entity.pdbx_description
1 polymer ?
#
loop_
_entity_poly.entity_id
_entity_poly.type
_entity_poly.pdbx_seq_one_letter_code
_entity_poly.pdbx_strand_id
1 'polypeptide(L)'
;HETYVHSTSIGQQEIDETPCETLREGDEVITRRFMHDIGAPPFWQMAMRMNGLDPAQKVDRWQICRFTPPSHVMIEVGVAHAGHGGYEAAPEHKVYSIVVDFITPETETSIHYFWGMARKFQPQDGALTDAIREGQRKIFSEDLEMLERQQLNLLAWPQRPLLKLNIDAGGVQARKVIDRLLAAEAAEAVEAAA
;
A
#
# COMPACT_ATOMS: atom_id res chain seq x y z
N HIS A 1 1.69 7.25 -7.69
CA HIS A 1 1.57 7.78 -6.34
C HIS A 1 2.85 7.54 -5.52
N GLU A 2 3.21 6.31 -5.19
CA GLU A 2 4.45 6.00 -4.45
C GLU A 2 5.70 6.60 -5.09
N THR A 3 5.75 6.60 -6.40
CA THR A 3 6.87 7.09 -7.20
C THR A 3 7.05 8.60 -7.10
N TYR A 4 5.97 9.36 -7.10
CA TYR A 4 6.03 10.82 -7.22
C TYR A 4 5.71 11.54 -5.91
N VAL A 5 4.97 10.93 -5.00
CA VAL A 5 4.55 11.55 -3.74
C VAL A 5 5.50 11.17 -2.61
N HIS A 6 5.84 9.90 -2.49
CA HIS A 6 6.66 9.37 -1.38
C HIS A 6 8.15 9.17 -1.73
N SER A 7 8.63 9.80 -2.78
CA SER A 7 9.96 9.58 -3.34
C SER A 7 11.12 9.62 -2.33
N THR A 8 11.04 10.52 -1.38
CA THR A 8 12.10 10.69 -0.38
C THR A 8 11.90 9.84 0.87
N SER A 9 10.66 9.38 1.13
CA SER A 9 10.30 8.68 2.36
C SER A 9 10.52 7.18 2.29
N ILE A 10 10.29 6.56 1.13
CA ILE A 10 10.27 5.10 0.98
C ILE A 10 11.30 4.52 0.02
N GLY A 11 12.19 5.34 -0.56
CA GLY A 11 13.24 4.92 -1.50
C GLY A 11 12.69 4.73 -2.92
N GLN A 12 12.79 5.77 -3.72
CA GLN A 12 12.11 5.92 -5.00
C GLN A 12 12.73 5.16 -6.15
N GLN A 13 14.04 5.26 -6.33
CA GLN A 13 14.68 4.78 -7.56
C GLN A 13 14.41 3.29 -7.79
N GLU A 14 14.57 2.48 -6.76
CA GLU A 14 14.34 1.04 -6.85
C GLU A 14 12.87 0.69 -7.12
N ILE A 15 11.95 1.53 -6.61
CA ILE A 15 10.50 1.37 -6.85
C ILE A 15 10.18 1.69 -8.31
N ASP A 16 10.74 2.76 -8.86
CA ASP A 16 10.49 3.20 -10.24
C ASP A 16 10.97 2.20 -11.29
N GLU A 17 12.12 1.60 -11.04
CA GLU A 17 12.76 0.66 -11.95
C GLU A 17 12.17 -0.76 -11.85
N THR A 18 11.38 -1.04 -10.80
CA THR A 18 10.83 -2.39 -10.57
C THR A 18 9.40 -2.53 -11.11
N PRO A 19 9.16 -3.49 -12.01
CA PRO A 19 7.81 -3.77 -12.50
C PRO A 19 6.82 -4.07 -11.37
N CYS A 20 5.61 -3.50 -11.50
CA CYS A 20 4.49 -3.78 -10.60
C CYS A 20 3.53 -4.75 -11.29
N GLU A 21 3.39 -5.93 -10.74
CA GLU A 21 2.43 -6.94 -11.22
C GLU A 21 1.05 -6.71 -10.57
N THR A 22 -0.01 -6.86 -11.36
CA THR A 22 -1.40 -6.80 -10.87
C THR A 22 -2.08 -8.13 -11.08
N LEU A 23 -2.61 -8.70 -10.01
CA LEU A 23 -3.36 -9.96 -9.99
C LEU A 23 -4.77 -9.72 -9.47
N ARG A 24 -5.65 -10.66 -9.76
CA ARG A 24 -6.99 -10.71 -9.20
C ARG A 24 -7.31 -12.11 -8.69
N GLU A 25 -7.72 -12.19 -7.44
CA GLU A 25 -8.13 -13.44 -6.78
C GLU A 25 -9.57 -13.26 -6.25
N GLY A 26 -10.55 -13.75 -7.02
CA GLY A 26 -11.96 -13.47 -6.73
C GLY A 26 -12.25 -11.96 -6.80
N ASP A 27 -12.58 -11.36 -5.66
CA ASP A 27 -12.83 -9.92 -5.54
C ASP A 27 -11.64 -9.15 -4.97
N GLU A 28 -10.62 -9.83 -4.53
CA GLU A 28 -9.38 -9.19 -4.11
C GLU A 28 -8.54 -8.77 -5.32
N VAL A 29 -7.98 -7.57 -5.24
CA VAL A 29 -7.02 -7.05 -6.23
C VAL A 29 -5.67 -6.89 -5.55
N ILE A 30 -4.65 -7.52 -6.12
CA ILE A 30 -3.31 -7.55 -5.56
C ILE A 30 -2.37 -6.85 -6.53
N THR A 31 -1.62 -5.86 -6.04
CA THR A 31 -0.46 -5.33 -6.74
C THR A 31 0.79 -5.69 -5.98
N ARG A 32 1.81 -6.18 -6.69
CA ARG A 32 3.05 -6.60 -6.04
C ARG A 32 4.28 -6.25 -6.85
N ARG A 33 5.36 -5.97 -6.14
CA ARG A 33 6.70 -5.81 -6.70
C ARG A 33 7.74 -6.41 -5.78
N PHE A 34 8.77 -6.96 -6.37
CA PHE A 34 9.91 -7.56 -5.69
C PHE A 34 11.18 -6.94 -6.24
N MET A 35 11.96 -6.34 -5.37
CA MET A 35 13.23 -5.69 -5.69
C MET A 35 14.35 -6.58 -5.15
N HIS A 36 15.31 -6.94 -5.99
CA HIS A 36 16.36 -7.89 -5.62
C HIS A 36 17.72 -7.21 -5.55
N ASP A 37 18.53 -7.64 -4.59
CA ASP A 37 19.94 -7.23 -4.42
C ASP A 37 20.14 -5.71 -4.33
N ILE A 38 19.24 -5.01 -3.62
CA ILE A 38 19.28 -3.56 -3.42
C ILE A 38 19.87 -3.18 -2.07
N GLY A 39 20.21 -1.89 -1.90
CA GLY A 39 20.50 -1.33 -0.58
C GLY A 39 19.22 -1.18 0.24
N ALA A 40 19.24 -1.54 1.52
CA ALA A 40 18.08 -1.33 2.38
C ALA A 40 17.82 0.18 2.59
N PRO A 41 16.58 0.68 2.40
CA PRO A 41 16.22 2.05 2.76
C PRO A 41 16.39 2.32 4.26
N PRO A 42 16.53 3.59 4.68
CA PRO A 42 16.88 3.95 6.07
C PRO A 42 15.99 3.33 7.14
N PHE A 43 14.68 3.31 6.93
CA PHE A 43 13.74 2.66 7.85
C PHE A 43 14.05 1.17 8.02
N TRP A 44 14.30 0.47 6.93
CA TRP A 44 14.61 -0.96 6.96
C TRP A 44 15.99 -1.23 7.53
N GLN A 45 16.99 -0.37 7.30
CA GLN A 45 18.29 -0.47 7.97
C GLN A 45 18.14 -0.39 9.50
N MET A 46 17.31 0.51 10.00
CA MET A 46 17.00 0.61 11.43
C MET A 46 16.33 -0.67 11.94
N ALA A 47 15.29 -1.13 11.26
CA ALA A 47 14.57 -2.35 11.62
C ALA A 47 15.47 -3.60 11.59
N MET A 48 16.36 -3.72 10.62
CA MET A 48 17.37 -4.79 10.52
C MET A 48 18.29 -4.80 11.75
N ARG A 49 18.88 -3.64 12.11
CA ARG A 49 19.73 -3.54 13.31
C ARG A 49 19.02 -3.98 14.58
N MET A 50 17.75 -3.56 14.75
CA MET A 50 16.95 -3.93 15.92
C MET A 50 16.62 -5.41 15.99
N ASN A 51 16.72 -6.12 14.86
CA ASN A 51 16.51 -7.59 14.78
C ASN A 51 17.80 -8.39 14.66
N GLY A 52 18.97 -7.75 14.84
CA GLY A 52 20.27 -8.43 14.75
C GLY A 52 20.68 -8.78 13.32
N LEU A 53 20.07 -8.18 12.30
CA LEU A 53 20.45 -8.32 10.91
C LEU A 53 21.46 -7.23 10.54
N ASP A 54 22.43 -7.58 9.67
CA ASP A 54 23.41 -6.62 9.18
C ASP A 54 22.82 -5.69 8.12
N PRO A 55 22.65 -4.39 8.40
CA PRO A 55 22.05 -3.44 7.48
C PRO A 55 22.96 -3.03 6.31
N ALA A 56 24.24 -3.41 6.34
CA ALA A 56 25.19 -3.15 5.28
C ALA A 56 25.08 -4.16 4.13
N GLN A 57 24.48 -5.32 4.39
CA GLN A 57 24.24 -6.32 3.36
C GLN A 57 23.13 -5.88 2.41
N LYS A 58 23.23 -6.34 1.16
CA LYS A 58 22.16 -6.21 0.18
C LYS A 58 20.91 -6.99 0.64
N VAL A 59 19.76 -6.51 0.19
CA VAL A 59 18.48 -7.10 0.55
C VAL A 59 17.61 -7.37 -0.66
N ASP A 60 16.74 -8.35 -0.52
CA ASP A 60 15.55 -8.50 -1.33
C ASP A 60 14.40 -7.80 -0.59
N ARG A 61 13.70 -6.89 -1.27
CA ARG A 61 12.61 -6.09 -0.73
C ARG A 61 11.32 -6.42 -1.45
N TRP A 62 10.20 -6.36 -0.75
CA TRP A 62 8.87 -6.54 -1.34
C TRP A 62 7.89 -5.46 -0.90
N GLN A 63 6.91 -5.24 -1.78
CA GLN A 63 5.69 -4.50 -1.51
C GLN A 63 4.54 -5.28 -2.14
N ILE A 64 3.59 -5.72 -1.33
CA ILE A 64 2.40 -6.46 -1.76
C ILE A 64 1.20 -5.73 -1.19
N CYS A 65 0.46 -5.05 -2.06
CA CYS A 65 -0.75 -4.31 -1.70
C CYS A 65 -1.96 -5.15 -2.10
N ARG A 66 -2.83 -5.44 -1.14
CA ARG A 66 -4.09 -6.18 -1.31
C ARG A 66 -5.25 -5.24 -1.05
N PHE A 67 -6.07 -5.04 -2.05
CA PHE A 67 -7.35 -4.35 -1.92
C PHE A 67 -8.46 -5.39 -1.77
N THR A 68 -9.15 -5.37 -0.63
CA THR A 68 -10.34 -6.17 -0.36
C THR A 68 -11.56 -5.24 -0.31
N PRO A 69 -12.52 -5.37 -1.24
CA PRO A 69 -13.67 -4.49 -1.25
C PRO A 69 -14.51 -4.62 0.05
N PRO A 70 -15.23 -3.58 0.44
CA PRO A 70 -15.37 -2.32 -0.30
C PRO A 70 -14.26 -1.31 -0.04
N SER A 71 -13.49 -1.43 1.07
CA SER A 71 -12.69 -0.31 1.58
C SER A 71 -11.39 -0.69 2.29
N HIS A 72 -10.99 -1.95 2.25
CA HIS A 72 -9.82 -2.41 2.99
C HIS A 72 -8.61 -2.51 2.08
N VAL A 73 -7.50 -1.94 2.54
CA VAL A 73 -6.19 -2.10 1.91
C VAL A 73 -5.21 -2.65 2.94
N MET A 74 -4.46 -3.66 2.56
CA MET A 74 -3.39 -4.23 3.36
C MET A 74 -2.11 -4.25 2.54
N ILE A 75 -1.03 -3.70 3.10
CA ILE A 75 0.27 -3.61 2.42
C ILE A 75 1.31 -4.37 3.21
N GLU A 76 1.74 -5.50 2.68
CA GLU A 76 2.85 -6.29 3.22
C GLU A 76 4.16 -5.74 2.69
N VAL A 77 5.01 -5.23 3.57
CA VAL A 77 6.29 -4.63 3.21
C VAL A 77 7.42 -5.20 4.07
N GLY A 78 8.57 -5.40 3.47
CA GLY A 78 9.71 -5.94 4.22
C GLY A 78 10.96 -6.07 3.39
N VAL A 79 12.02 -6.50 4.08
CA VAL A 79 13.33 -6.84 3.50
C VAL A 79 13.84 -8.15 4.09
N ALA A 80 14.57 -8.91 3.27
CA ALA A 80 15.37 -10.04 3.71
C ALA A 80 16.79 -9.89 3.17
N HIS A 81 17.80 -10.48 3.82
CA HIS A 81 19.11 -10.54 3.21
C HIS A 81 19.04 -11.18 1.82
N ALA A 82 19.70 -10.57 0.86
CA ALA A 82 19.70 -11.07 -0.53
C ALA A 82 20.14 -12.52 -0.61
N GLY A 83 19.50 -13.28 -1.49
CA GLY A 83 19.78 -14.72 -1.66
C GLY A 83 19.16 -15.65 -0.63
N HIS A 84 18.40 -15.15 0.35
CA HIS A 84 17.71 -15.97 1.37
C HIS A 84 16.23 -16.25 1.05
N GLY A 85 15.78 -15.97 -0.19
CA GLY A 85 14.40 -16.26 -0.62
C GLY A 85 13.44 -15.07 -0.54
N GLY A 86 13.90 -13.86 -0.22
CA GLY A 86 13.10 -12.65 -0.22
C GLY A 86 11.88 -12.74 0.69
N TYR A 87 10.68 -12.58 0.15
CA TYR A 87 9.42 -12.69 0.89
C TYR A 87 9.28 -14.03 1.65
N GLU A 88 9.72 -15.13 1.05
CA GLU A 88 9.66 -16.48 1.62
C GLU A 88 10.84 -16.80 2.57
N ALA A 89 11.76 -15.86 2.77
CA ALA A 89 12.91 -16.06 3.66
C ALA A 89 12.46 -16.51 5.07
N ALA A 90 13.30 -17.29 5.73
CA ALA A 90 13.08 -17.66 7.13
C ALA A 90 13.08 -16.41 8.04
N PRO A 91 12.36 -16.44 9.17
CA PRO A 91 12.20 -15.28 10.06
C PRO A 91 13.51 -14.64 10.54
N GLU A 92 14.56 -15.44 10.70
CA GLU A 92 15.89 -14.99 11.10
C GLU A 92 16.65 -14.20 10.02
N HIS A 93 16.18 -14.22 8.78
CA HIS A 93 16.80 -13.51 7.66
C HIS A 93 15.98 -12.32 7.17
N LYS A 94 14.81 -12.07 7.76
CA LYS A 94 13.91 -11.00 7.31
C LYS A 94 13.33 -10.16 8.43
N VAL A 95 12.97 -8.94 8.06
CA VAL A 95 12.15 -8.05 8.88
C VAL A 95 11.05 -7.45 8.03
N TYR A 96 9.82 -7.41 8.56
CA TYR A 96 8.66 -6.96 7.81
C TYR A 96 7.59 -6.33 8.69
N SER A 97 6.68 -5.64 8.04
CA SER A 97 5.51 -5.02 8.65
C SER A 97 4.31 -5.16 7.71
N ILE A 98 3.13 -4.99 8.29
CA ILE A 98 1.87 -4.91 7.55
C ILE A 98 1.26 -3.56 7.86
N VAL A 99 1.06 -2.74 6.82
CA VAL A 99 0.26 -1.52 6.91
C VAL A 99 -1.17 -1.87 6.55
N VAL A 100 -2.13 -1.33 7.28
CA VAL A 100 -3.56 -1.52 7.04
C VAL A 100 -4.22 -0.17 6.90
N ASP A 101 -5.09 -0.04 5.90
CA ASP A 101 -5.84 1.16 5.61
C ASP A 101 -7.32 0.81 5.46
N PHE A 102 -8.17 1.55 6.19
CA PHE A 102 -9.62 1.44 6.08
C PHE A 102 -10.17 2.76 5.54
N ILE A 103 -10.65 2.72 4.30
CA ILE A 103 -11.15 3.90 3.58
C ILE A 103 -12.68 3.88 3.66
N THR A 104 -13.23 4.45 4.72
CA THR A 104 -14.66 4.38 5.01
C THR A 104 -15.38 5.60 4.44
N PRO A 105 -16.29 5.44 3.47
CA PRO A 105 -17.09 6.55 2.95
C PRO A 105 -17.90 7.24 4.05
N GLU A 106 -17.92 8.58 4.05
CA GLU A 106 -18.73 9.42 4.92
C GLU A 106 -19.81 10.14 4.12
N THR A 107 -19.43 10.81 3.03
CA THR A 107 -20.31 11.47 2.08
C THR A 107 -19.89 11.12 0.64
N GLU A 108 -20.52 11.72 -0.35
CA GLU A 108 -20.11 11.58 -1.75
C GLU A 108 -18.68 12.10 -2.03
N THR A 109 -18.15 12.96 -1.17
CA THR A 109 -16.87 13.65 -1.39
C THR A 109 -15.92 13.58 -0.21
N SER A 110 -16.30 12.90 0.87
CA SER A 110 -15.46 12.74 2.06
C SER A 110 -15.40 11.28 2.54
N ILE A 111 -14.30 10.96 3.19
CA ILE A 111 -14.03 9.65 3.78
C ILE A 111 -13.46 9.80 5.19
N HIS A 112 -13.69 8.81 6.03
CA HIS A 112 -12.82 8.55 7.18
C HIS A 112 -11.69 7.63 6.73
N TYR A 113 -10.46 8.07 6.98
CA TYR A 113 -9.26 7.30 6.65
C TYR A 113 -8.57 6.84 7.93
N PHE A 114 -8.69 5.55 8.23
CA PHE A 114 -8.03 4.92 9.36
C PHE A 114 -6.83 4.12 8.85
N TRP A 115 -5.69 4.28 9.50
CA TRP A 115 -4.50 3.54 9.16
C TRP A 115 -3.80 2.99 10.40
N GLY A 116 -3.04 1.92 10.20
CA GLY A 116 -2.23 1.32 11.24
C GLY A 116 -1.06 0.53 10.66
N MET A 117 -0.05 0.26 11.50
CA MET A 117 1.09 -0.56 11.12
C MET A 117 1.31 -1.64 12.17
N ALA A 118 1.15 -2.89 11.76
CA ALA A 118 1.52 -4.04 12.55
C ALA A 118 2.97 -4.43 12.26
N ARG A 119 3.79 -4.59 13.31
CA ARG A 119 5.16 -5.06 13.20
C ARG A 119 5.42 -6.23 14.15
N LYS A 120 6.28 -7.15 13.73
CA LYS A 120 6.68 -8.29 14.55
C LYS A 120 7.95 -8.00 15.38
N PHE A 121 8.76 -7.03 14.96
CA PHE A 121 9.99 -6.65 15.62
C PHE A 121 9.76 -5.61 16.72
N GLN A 122 10.45 -5.78 17.86
CA GLN A 122 10.39 -4.89 19.03
C GLN A 122 8.96 -4.46 19.43
N PRO A 123 8.01 -5.39 19.60
CA PRO A 123 6.59 -5.07 19.80
C PRO A 123 6.31 -4.35 21.13
N GLN A 124 7.22 -4.48 22.11
CA GLN A 124 7.10 -3.84 23.42
C GLN A 124 7.79 -2.47 23.52
N ASP A 125 8.51 -2.04 22.47
CA ASP A 125 9.17 -0.74 22.46
C ASP A 125 8.16 0.36 22.13
N GLY A 126 7.70 1.08 23.17
CA GLY A 126 6.76 2.19 23.05
C GLY A 126 7.34 3.39 22.32
N ALA A 127 8.61 3.72 22.56
CA ALA A 127 9.27 4.84 21.90
C ALA A 127 9.40 4.61 20.39
N LEU A 128 9.74 3.39 19.99
CA LEU A 128 9.74 2.99 18.59
C LEU A 128 8.33 3.06 17.98
N THR A 129 7.29 2.66 18.73
CA THR A 129 5.89 2.75 18.28
C THR A 129 5.52 4.20 17.97
N ASP A 130 5.88 5.14 18.84
CA ASP A 130 5.59 6.55 18.65
C ASP A 130 6.38 7.14 17.47
N ALA A 131 7.64 6.77 17.32
CA ALA A 131 8.47 7.19 16.19
C ALA A 131 7.92 6.68 14.84
N ILE A 132 7.49 5.42 14.79
CA ILE A 132 6.85 4.84 13.59
C ILE A 132 5.53 5.55 13.29
N ARG A 133 4.68 5.77 14.30
CA ARG A 133 3.41 6.49 14.14
C ARG A 133 3.63 7.88 13.55
N GLU A 134 4.60 8.63 14.06
CA GLU A 134 4.91 9.94 13.54
C GLU A 134 5.46 9.91 12.11
N GLY A 135 6.33 8.94 11.80
CA GLY A 135 6.83 8.71 10.44
C GLY A 135 5.71 8.39 9.45
N GLN A 136 4.81 7.47 9.81
CA GLN A 136 3.64 7.12 8.98
C GLN A 136 2.69 8.31 8.81
N ARG A 137 2.41 9.07 9.90
CA ARG A 137 1.60 10.28 9.81
C ARG A 137 2.16 11.27 8.79
N LYS A 138 3.48 11.45 8.76
CA LYS A 138 4.14 12.30 7.78
C LYS A 138 3.94 11.77 6.36
N ILE A 139 4.17 10.48 6.13
CA ILE A 139 4.00 9.83 4.81
C ILE A 139 2.56 10.04 4.30
N PHE A 140 1.56 9.70 5.11
CA PHE A 140 0.16 9.86 4.69
C PHE A 140 -0.29 11.31 4.55
N SER A 141 0.35 12.28 5.27
CA SER A 141 0.07 13.69 5.08
C SER A 141 0.58 14.24 3.74
N GLU A 142 1.55 13.58 3.12
CA GLU A 142 2.05 13.94 1.79
C GLU A 142 0.98 13.74 0.72
N ASP A 143 0.02 12.83 0.93
CA ASP A 143 -1.07 12.53 0.00
C ASP A 143 -2.21 13.55 0.05
N LEU A 144 -2.42 14.16 1.21
CA LEU A 144 -3.63 14.93 1.50
C LEU A 144 -3.88 16.04 0.47
N GLU A 145 -2.88 16.89 0.23
CA GLU A 145 -3.02 17.99 -0.72
C GLU A 145 -3.32 17.48 -2.15
N MET A 146 -2.68 16.38 -2.56
CA MET A 146 -2.89 15.80 -3.88
C MET A 146 -4.32 15.26 -4.04
N LEU A 147 -4.80 14.53 -3.04
CA LEU A 147 -6.15 13.94 -3.05
C LEU A 147 -7.23 15.03 -3.02
N GLU A 148 -7.07 16.06 -2.19
CA GLU A 148 -8.01 17.19 -2.13
C GLU A 148 -8.06 17.95 -3.47
N ARG A 149 -6.92 18.24 -4.08
CA ARG A 149 -6.86 18.88 -5.40
C ARG A 149 -7.45 18.00 -6.51
N GLN A 150 -7.22 16.70 -6.46
CA GLN A 150 -7.84 15.75 -7.38
C GLN A 150 -9.36 15.76 -7.24
N GLN A 151 -9.89 15.76 -6.02
CA GLN A 151 -11.32 15.81 -5.75
C GLN A 151 -11.95 17.10 -6.31
N LEU A 152 -11.31 18.26 -6.12
CA LEU A 152 -11.77 19.52 -6.69
C LEU A 152 -11.84 19.46 -8.23
N ASN A 153 -10.85 18.85 -8.88
CA ASN A 153 -10.86 18.68 -10.33
C ASN A 153 -11.97 17.73 -10.80
N LEU A 154 -12.24 16.64 -10.07
CA LEU A 154 -13.33 15.72 -10.38
C LEU A 154 -14.69 16.39 -10.29
N LEU A 155 -14.90 17.25 -9.29
CA LEU A 155 -16.13 18.03 -9.12
C LEU A 155 -16.29 19.11 -10.20
N ALA A 156 -15.20 19.80 -10.57
CA ALA A 156 -15.24 20.85 -11.60
C ALA A 156 -15.47 20.29 -13.01
N TRP A 157 -15.01 19.07 -13.28
CA TRP A 157 -15.05 18.46 -14.61
C TRP A 157 -15.55 17.00 -14.55
N PRO A 158 -16.80 16.75 -14.12
CA PRO A 158 -17.31 15.38 -13.87
C PRO A 158 -17.38 14.51 -15.13
N GLN A 159 -17.46 15.12 -16.31
CA GLN A 159 -17.51 14.41 -17.60
C GLN A 159 -16.12 14.11 -18.20
N ARG A 160 -15.05 14.61 -17.57
CA ARG A 160 -13.70 14.38 -18.07
C ARG A 160 -13.27 12.94 -17.81
N PRO A 161 -12.91 12.15 -18.83
CA PRO A 161 -12.43 10.80 -18.60
C PRO A 161 -11.09 10.83 -17.85
N LEU A 162 -10.96 9.96 -16.85
CA LEU A 162 -9.71 9.78 -16.15
C LEU A 162 -8.66 9.18 -17.09
N LEU A 163 -7.49 9.79 -17.14
CA LEU A 163 -6.34 9.21 -17.79
C LEU A 163 -5.94 7.93 -17.05
N LYS A 164 -5.73 6.86 -17.80
CA LYS A 164 -5.28 5.56 -17.25
C LYS A 164 -3.90 5.27 -17.78
N LEU A 165 -2.95 5.12 -16.88
CA LEU A 165 -1.59 4.72 -17.17
C LEU A 165 -1.38 3.24 -16.84
N ASN A 166 -0.30 2.64 -17.33
CA ASN A 166 0.01 1.23 -17.03
C ASN A 166 0.18 0.98 -15.52
N ILE A 167 0.68 1.96 -14.78
CA ILE A 167 0.84 1.90 -13.32
C ILE A 167 -0.50 1.91 -12.56
N ASP A 168 -1.60 2.33 -13.19
CA ASP A 168 -2.94 2.39 -12.59
C ASP A 168 -3.68 1.04 -12.65
N ALA A 169 -3.05 -0.02 -13.12
CA ALA A 169 -3.70 -1.31 -13.34
C ALA A 169 -4.44 -1.82 -12.09
N GLY A 170 -3.84 -1.72 -10.90
CA GLY A 170 -4.46 -2.09 -9.63
C GLY A 170 -5.74 -1.29 -9.35
N GLY A 171 -5.67 0.04 -9.42
CA GLY A 171 -6.82 0.92 -9.23
C GLY A 171 -7.93 0.70 -10.25
N VAL A 172 -7.57 0.46 -11.52
CA VAL A 172 -8.55 0.11 -12.57
C VAL A 172 -9.28 -1.19 -12.27
N GLN A 173 -8.56 -2.22 -11.80
CA GLN A 173 -9.20 -3.50 -11.43
C GLN A 173 -10.05 -3.35 -10.16
N ALA A 174 -9.60 -2.61 -9.16
CA ALA A 174 -10.38 -2.34 -7.95
C ALA A 174 -11.71 -1.64 -8.28
N ARG A 175 -11.70 -0.62 -9.14
CA ARG A 175 -12.94 0.04 -9.61
C ARG A 175 -13.89 -0.95 -10.31
N LYS A 176 -13.40 -1.82 -11.19
CA LYS A 176 -14.22 -2.83 -11.85
C LYS A 176 -14.86 -3.80 -10.86
N VAL A 177 -14.16 -4.15 -9.78
CA VAL A 177 -14.72 -5.01 -8.72
C VAL A 177 -15.85 -4.27 -8.00
N ILE A 178 -15.63 -3.02 -7.58
CA ILE A 178 -16.65 -2.20 -6.92
C ILE A 178 -17.87 -2.02 -7.83
N ASP A 179 -17.67 -1.63 -9.09
CA ASP A 179 -18.76 -1.43 -10.05
C ASP A 179 -19.63 -2.69 -10.21
N ARG A 180 -18.99 -3.86 -10.26
CA ARG A 180 -19.68 -5.15 -10.34
C ARG A 180 -20.48 -5.46 -9.07
N LEU A 181 -19.91 -5.22 -7.90
CA LEU A 181 -20.57 -5.45 -6.62
C LEU A 181 -21.78 -4.53 -6.46
N LEU A 182 -21.65 -3.25 -6.80
CA LEU A 182 -22.76 -2.30 -6.78
C LEU A 182 -23.88 -2.69 -7.75
N ALA A 183 -23.53 -3.18 -8.94
CA ALA A 183 -24.53 -3.67 -9.90
C ALA A 183 -25.28 -4.91 -9.39
N ALA A 184 -24.58 -5.82 -8.69
CA ALA A 184 -25.21 -7.00 -8.09
C ALA A 184 -26.17 -6.59 -6.95
N GLU A 185 -25.74 -5.70 -6.05
CA GLU A 185 -26.58 -5.18 -4.95
C GLU A 185 -27.84 -4.48 -5.48
N ALA A 186 -27.69 -3.67 -6.54
CA ALA A 186 -28.84 -3.02 -7.17
C ALA A 186 -29.83 -4.02 -7.79
N ALA A 187 -29.35 -5.10 -8.39
CA ALA A 187 -30.20 -6.16 -8.95
C ALA A 187 -30.98 -6.91 -7.85
N GLU A 188 -30.29 -7.28 -6.76
CA GLU A 188 -30.92 -7.93 -5.60
C GLU A 188 -32.00 -7.04 -4.95
N ALA A 189 -31.75 -5.73 -4.84
CA ALA A 189 -32.72 -4.78 -4.31
C ALA A 189 -34.00 -4.68 -5.17
N VAL A 190 -33.85 -4.73 -6.49
CA VAL A 190 -34.99 -4.76 -7.43
C VAL A 190 -35.80 -6.05 -7.29
N GLU A 191 -35.12 -7.19 -7.20
CA GLU A 191 -35.77 -8.51 -7.04
C GLU A 191 -36.51 -8.60 -5.70
N ALA A 192 -35.95 -8.06 -4.62
CA ALA A 192 -36.58 -8.04 -3.31
C ALA A 192 -37.81 -7.11 -3.22
N ALA A 193 -37.93 -6.15 -4.13
CA ALA A 193 -39.05 -5.18 -4.18
C ALA A 193 -40.21 -5.62 -5.11
N ALA A 194 -40.01 -6.69 -5.89
CA ALA A 194 -41.00 -7.22 -6.85
C ALA A 194 -41.87 -8.31 -6.23
#